data_cdc3e96dc864d53a66be6b86452c8efa
#
_entry.id   cdc3e96dc864d53a66be6b86452c8efa
#
_cell.length_a   1.000
_cell.length_b   1.000
_cell.length_c   1.000
_cell.angle_alpha   90.00
_cell.angle_beta   90.00
_cell.angle_gamma   90.00
#
_symmetry.space_group_name_H-M   'P 1'
#
loop_
_entity.id
_entity.type
_entity.pdbx_description
1 polymer ?
#
loop_
_entity_poly.entity_id
_entity_poly.type
_entity_poly.pdbx_seq_one_letter_code
_entity_poly.pdbx_strand_id
1 'polypeptide(L)'
;FTLDINNPQEPKILCVGNNPDRQNIYSAALGSYNSRIVKLINKKGQLKSSVIIDELPTIYFRGLDNLIATARSNKVAVCLGFQDFSQLIRDYGDKEAKVIQNTVGNIFSGQVVGETAKTLSERFGKILQKRQSLTINRNDKSTSISTQLDSLIPASKISTLTQGMFVGSVSDNFD
;
A
#
# COMPACT_ATOMS: atom_id res chain seq x y z
N PHE A 1 27.14 10.34 14.71
CA PHE A 1 25.86 10.26 14.02
C PHE A 1 24.83 9.55 14.89
N THR A 2 23.70 10.20 15.15
CA THR A 2 22.60 9.66 15.95
C THR A 2 21.42 9.29 15.04
N LEU A 3 20.71 8.23 15.38
CA LEU A 3 19.58 7.72 14.58
C LEU A 3 18.21 8.30 14.99
N ASP A 4 18.17 9.19 15.97
CA ASP A 4 16.95 9.89 16.40
C ASP A 4 16.66 11.11 15.51
N ILE A 5 16.28 10.82 14.28
CA ILE A 5 16.17 11.81 13.19
C ILE A 5 15.09 12.87 13.40
N ASN A 6 14.09 12.59 14.22
CA ASN A 6 12.99 13.52 14.54
C ASN A 6 13.12 14.17 15.93
N ASN A 7 14.33 14.22 16.47
CA ASN A 7 14.62 14.94 17.71
C ASN A 7 14.33 16.44 17.53
N PRO A 8 13.52 17.08 18.39
CA PRO A 8 13.22 18.50 18.29
C PRO A 8 14.45 19.43 18.32
N GLN A 9 15.51 19.04 18.97
CA GLN A 9 16.74 19.83 19.09
C GLN A 9 17.65 19.73 17.88
N GLU A 10 17.60 18.59 17.15
CA GLU A 10 18.48 18.33 16.02
C GLU A 10 17.78 17.45 14.97
N PRO A 11 16.76 18.00 14.25
CA PRO A 11 16.06 17.25 13.23
C PRO A 11 16.96 16.94 12.04
N LYS A 12 16.85 15.72 11.50
CA LYS A 12 17.69 15.23 10.41
C LYS A 12 16.87 14.56 9.30
N ILE A 13 17.43 14.56 8.11
CA ILE A 13 17.00 13.72 7.01
C ILE A 13 18.03 12.61 6.86
N LEU A 14 17.57 11.37 6.86
CA LEU A 14 18.40 10.20 6.65
C LEU A 14 18.01 9.53 5.34
N CYS A 15 18.96 9.43 4.42
CA CYS A 15 18.83 8.66 3.19
C CYS A 15 19.64 7.37 3.33
N VAL A 16 19.01 6.24 3.08
CA VAL A 16 19.63 4.91 3.14
C VAL A 16 19.50 4.26 1.79
N GLY A 17 20.65 3.92 1.16
CA GLY A 17 20.69 3.20 -0.09
C GLY A 17 21.10 1.73 0.13
N ASN A 18 20.59 0.84 -0.73
CA ASN A 18 21.02 -0.55 -0.80
C ASN A 18 21.86 -0.76 -2.07
N ASN A 19 22.82 -1.68 -2.01
CA ASN A 19 23.61 -2.08 -3.17
C ASN A 19 23.11 -3.45 -3.65
N PRO A 20 22.58 -3.55 -4.90
CA PRO A 20 22.03 -4.79 -5.44
C PRO A 20 23.05 -5.94 -5.44
N ASP A 21 24.33 -5.65 -5.72
CA ASP A 21 25.39 -6.68 -5.82
C ASP A 21 25.71 -7.35 -4.48
N ARG A 22 25.37 -6.69 -3.37
CA ARG A 22 25.67 -7.16 -2.01
C ARG A 22 24.42 -7.18 -1.11
N GLN A 23 23.25 -7.28 -1.70
CA GLN A 23 21.99 -7.21 -1.01
C GLN A 23 21.89 -8.18 0.17
N ASN A 24 22.35 -9.43 0.01
CA ASN A 24 22.31 -10.44 1.07
C ASN A 24 23.16 -10.09 2.30
N ILE A 25 24.24 -9.35 2.11
CA ILE A 25 25.12 -8.92 3.20
C ILE A 25 24.55 -7.68 3.89
N TYR A 26 24.09 -6.71 3.11
CA TYR A 26 23.63 -5.43 3.63
C TYR A 26 22.23 -5.48 4.19
N SER A 27 21.37 -6.38 3.70
CA SER A 27 19.97 -6.48 4.17
C SER A 27 19.87 -6.77 5.68
N ALA A 28 20.76 -7.60 6.23
CA ALA A 28 20.79 -7.88 7.67
C ALA A 28 21.19 -6.65 8.49
N ALA A 29 22.23 -5.92 8.05
CA ALA A 29 22.67 -4.68 8.69
C ALA A 29 21.59 -3.59 8.58
N LEU A 30 21.05 -3.37 7.37
CA LEU A 30 19.98 -2.41 7.11
C LEU A 30 18.72 -2.75 7.93
N GLY A 31 18.35 -4.02 8.03
CA GLY A 31 17.24 -4.47 8.87
C GLY A 31 17.42 -4.09 10.34
N SER A 32 18.62 -4.22 10.87
CA SER A 32 18.95 -3.82 12.24
C SER A 32 18.88 -2.30 12.41
N TYR A 33 19.45 -1.53 11.49
CA TYR A 33 19.36 -0.07 11.49
C TYR A 33 17.91 0.41 11.40
N ASN A 34 17.13 -0.12 10.46
CA ASN A 34 15.73 0.24 10.27
C ASN A 34 14.89 -0.07 11.51
N SER A 35 15.08 -1.24 12.12
CA SER A 35 14.41 -1.60 13.38
C SER A 35 14.76 -0.65 14.53
N ARG A 36 15.99 -0.16 14.59
CA ARG A 36 16.40 0.83 15.59
C ARG A 36 15.81 2.20 15.30
N ILE A 37 15.84 2.67 14.06
CA ILE A 37 15.25 3.94 13.62
C ILE A 37 13.76 3.97 13.96
N VAL A 38 13.01 2.94 13.60
CA VAL A 38 11.57 2.83 13.90
C VAL A 38 11.29 3.02 15.39
N LYS A 39 12.08 2.37 16.26
CA LYS A 39 11.93 2.52 17.72
C LYS A 39 12.25 3.93 18.22
N LEU A 40 13.11 4.65 17.55
CA LEU A 40 13.51 6.01 17.94
C LEU A 40 12.51 7.05 17.49
N ILE A 41 12.02 6.96 16.25
CA ILE A 41 11.08 7.92 15.67
C ILE A 41 9.65 7.75 16.18
N ASN A 42 9.26 6.50 16.51
CA ASN A 42 7.90 6.17 16.92
C ASN A 42 7.71 6.37 18.44
N LYS A 43 7.97 7.58 18.90
CA LYS A 43 7.86 7.99 20.30
C LYS A 43 7.04 9.26 20.46
N LYS A 44 6.41 9.40 21.61
CA LYS A 44 5.75 10.66 22.00
C LYS A 44 6.76 11.79 22.21
N GLY A 45 6.37 13.01 21.93
CA GLY A 45 7.21 14.19 22.16
C GLY A 45 8.25 14.48 21.08
N GLN A 46 8.30 13.66 20.02
CA GLN A 46 9.16 13.89 18.87
C GLN A 46 8.48 14.77 17.81
N LEU A 47 9.27 15.33 16.88
CA LEU A 47 8.72 16.05 15.73
C LEU A 47 7.95 15.12 14.80
N LYS A 48 7.01 15.71 14.05
CA LYS A 48 6.37 15.01 12.93
C LYS A 48 7.44 14.50 11.98
N SER A 49 7.33 13.26 11.55
CA SER A 49 8.32 12.64 10.67
C SER A 49 7.65 11.75 9.63
N SER A 50 8.40 11.33 8.63
CA SER A 50 7.95 10.39 7.63
C SER A 50 9.00 9.30 7.42
N VAL A 51 8.50 8.09 7.14
CA VAL A 51 9.29 6.94 6.70
C VAL A 51 8.83 6.60 5.29
N ILE A 52 9.72 6.72 4.34
CA ILE A 52 9.44 6.40 2.93
C ILE A 52 10.35 5.24 2.55
N ILE A 53 9.75 4.12 2.17
CA ILE A 53 10.46 2.91 1.75
C ILE A 53 10.05 2.62 0.33
N ASP A 54 10.98 2.79 -0.58
CA ASP A 54 10.85 2.35 -1.97
C ASP A 54 11.34 0.91 -2.08
N GLU A 55 10.61 0.08 -2.85
CA GLU A 55 10.89 -1.34 -3.04
C GLU A 55 10.96 -2.12 -1.71
N LEU A 56 9.89 -2.05 -0.92
CA LEU A 56 9.78 -2.66 0.41
C LEU A 56 10.26 -4.13 0.49
N PRO A 57 9.99 -5.02 -0.49
CA PRO A 57 10.46 -6.41 -0.43
C PRO A 57 11.99 -6.56 -0.40
N THR A 58 12.75 -5.57 -0.83
CA THR A 58 14.22 -5.63 -0.82
C THR A 58 14.82 -5.32 0.54
N ILE A 59 14.03 -4.78 1.46
CA ILE A 59 14.48 -4.35 2.78
C ILE A 59 13.55 -4.93 3.85
N TYR A 60 13.91 -6.08 4.39
CA TYR A 60 13.16 -6.65 5.51
C TYR A 60 13.60 -5.98 6.81
N PHE A 61 12.63 -5.50 7.61
CA PHE A 61 12.89 -5.11 8.99
C PHE A 61 11.72 -5.42 9.91
N ARG A 62 12.07 -5.89 11.08
CA ARG A 62 11.13 -6.33 12.09
C ARG A 62 10.31 -5.17 12.67
N GLY A 63 9.02 -5.35 12.82
CA GLY A 63 8.15 -4.40 13.51
C GLY A 63 7.59 -3.29 12.62
N LEU A 64 7.61 -3.46 11.30
CA LEU A 64 6.97 -2.53 10.37
C LEU A 64 5.45 -2.49 10.59
N ASP A 65 4.83 -3.64 10.83
CA ASP A 65 3.43 -3.78 11.19
C ASP A 65 3.06 -2.95 12.43
N ASN A 66 3.87 -3.04 13.47
CA ASN A 66 3.68 -2.25 14.69
C ASN A 66 3.89 -0.74 14.44
N LEU A 67 4.89 -0.38 13.62
CA LEU A 67 5.06 1.02 13.23
C LEU A 67 3.78 1.54 12.56
N ILE A 68 3.26 0.86 11.56
CA ILE A 68 2.07 1.31 10.82
C ILE A 68 0.87 1.44 11.76
N ALA A 69 0.68 0.50 12.66
CA ALA A 69 -0.43 0.50 13.63
C ALA A 69 -0.35 1.68 14.62
N THR A 70 0.84 2.12 15.01
CA THR A 70 1.05 3.13 16.06
C THR A 70 1.54 4.49 15.54
N ALA A 71 1.94 4.57 14.28
CA ALA A 71 2.54 5.75 13.66
C ALA A 71 1.66 7.00 13.78
N ARG A 72 0.35 6.87 13.60
CA ARG A 72 -0.61 7.99 13.69
C ARG A 72 -0.53 8.70 15.05
N SER A 73 -0.52 7.95 16.15
CA SER A 73 -0.47 8.52 17.50
C SER A 73 0.85 9.24 17.81
N ASN A 74 1.91 8.88 17.11
CA ASN A 74 3.24 9.47 17.23
C ASN A 74 3.59 10.46 16.11
N LYS A 75 2.61 10.79 15.27
CA LYS A 75 2.74 11.74 14.14
C LYS A 75 3.81 11.32 13.12
N VAL A 76 3.91 10.03 12.86
CA VAL A 76 4.78 9.45 11.83
C VAL A 76 3.95 9.06 10.63
N ALA A 77 4.24 9.62 9.47
CA ALA A 77 3.68 9.19 8.20
C ALA A 77 4.50 8.03 7.64
N VAL A 78 3.85 7.00 7.09
CA VAL A 78 4.53 5.85 6.49
C VAL A 78 4.09 5.71 5.04
N CYS A 79 5.04 5.68 4.12
CA CYS A 79 4.82 5.43 2.69
C CYS A 79 5.63 4.20 2.27
N LEU A 80 4.94 3.20 1.73
CA LEU A 80 5.53 1.93 1.33
C LEU A 80 5.30 1.74 -0.17
N GLY A 81 6.40 1.60 -0.94
CA GLY A 81 6.39 1.28 -2.36
C GLY A 81 6.79 -0.17 -2.60
N PHE A 82 6.07 -0.86 -3.49
CA PHE A 82 6.42 -2.20 -3.98
C PHE A 82 5.64 -2.51 -5.26
N GLN A 83 6.07 -3.53 -5.99
CA GLN A 83 5.53 -3.83 -7.31
C GLN A 83 4.41 -4.87 -7.27
N ASP A 84 4.49 -5.85 -6.37
CA ASP A 84 3.56 -6.97 -6.32
C ASP A 84 3.36 -7.50 -4.89
N PHE A 85 2.12 -7.85 -4.54
CA PHE A 85 1.80 -8.45 -3.24
C PHE A 85 2.44 -9.81 -3.03
N SER A 86 2.67 -10.58 -4.08
CA SER A 86 3.32 -11.88 -3.95
C SER A 86 4.76 -11.77 -3.48
N GLN A 87 5.48 -10.72 -3.88
CA GLN A 87 6.82 -10.44 -3.37
C GLN A 87 6.78 -10.09 -1.89
N LEU A 88 5.81 -9.26 -1.48
CA LEU A 88 5.62 -8.90 -0.07
C LEU A 88 5.33 -10.14 0.78
N ILE A 89 4.46 -11.04 0.30
CA ILE A 89 4.12 -12.30 0.99
C ILE A 89 5.35 -13.21 1.10
N ARG A 90 6.15 -13.32 0.02
CA ARG A 90 7.36 -14.14 0.01
C ARG A 90 8.36 -13.70 1.08
N ASP A 91 8.57 -12.40 1.23
CA ASP A 91 9.66 -11.85 2.03
C ASP A 91 9.25 -11.52 3.48
N TYR A 92 7.99 -11.18 3.71
CA TYR A 92 7.43 -10.89 5.03
C TYR A 92 6.57 -12.02 5.61
N GLY A 93 6.18 -12.98 4.79
CA GLY A 93 5.21 -14.02 5.15
C GLY A 93 3.76 -13.55 5.02
N ASP A 94 2.86 -14.51 4.87
CA ASP A 94 1.43 -14.25 4.60
C ASP A 94 0.76 -13.41 5.70
N LYS A 95 1.06 -13.69 6.96
CA LYS A 95 0.44 -12.98 8.11
C LYS A 95 0.85 -11.51 8.17
N GLU A 96 2.14 -11.24 8.09
CA GLU A 96 2.68 -9.87 8.19
C GLU A 96 2.29 -9.03 6.97
N ALA A 97 2.36 -9.61 5.77
CA ALA A 97 1.89 -8.97 4.54
C ALA A 97 0.41 -8.58 4.60
N LYS A 98 -0.46 -9.45 5.12
CA LYS A 98 -1.88 -9.15 5.33
C LYS A 98 -2.11 -8.04 6.35
N VAL A 99 -1.34 -8.01 7.44
CA VAL A 99 -1.43 -6.92 8.42
C VAL A 99 -1.06 -5.60 7.77
N ILE A 100 0.03 -5.54 7.02
CA ILE A 100 0.45 -4.34 6.28
C ILE A 100 -0.67 -3.89 5.32
N GLN A 101 -1.19 -4.81 4.51
CA GLN A 101 -2.27 -4.51 3.55
C GLN A 101 -3.52 -3.95 4.22
N ASN A 102 -3.93 -4.51 5.35
CA ASN A 102 -5.17 -4.13 6.03
C ASN A 102 -5.06 -2.86 6.86
N THR A 103 -3.85 -2.51 7.31
CA THR A 103 -3.63 -1.37 8.19
C THR A 103 -3.41 -0.07 7.44
N VAL A 104 -2.91 -0.12 6.18
CA VAL A 104 -2.74 1.10 5.37
C VAL A 104 -4.10 1.66 4.95
N GLY A 105 -4.33 2.95 5.24
CA GLY A 105 -5.57 3.64 4.87
C GLY A 105 -5.60 4.05 3.41
N ASN A 106 -4.49 4.60 2.91
CA ASN A 106 -4.38 5.12 1.55
C ASN A 106 -3.65 4.11 0.66
N ILE A 107 -4.19 3.87 -0.53
CA ILE A 107 -3.56 3.00 -1.54
C ILE A 107 -3.60 3.69 -2.90
N PHE A 108 -2.48 3.64 -3.60
CA PHE A 108 -2.35 4.06 -4.99
C PHE A 108 -1.67 2.95 -5.77
N SER A 109 -2.21 2.59 -6.92
CA SER A 109 -1.65 1.56 -7.79
C SER A 109 -1.60 2.03 -9.24
N GLY A 110 -0.47 1.84 -9.89
CA GLY A 110 -0.37 1.83 -11.34
C GLY A 110 -0.90 0.51 -11.92
N GLN A 111 -0.43 0.15 -13.11
CA GLN A 111 -0.75 -1.12 -13.74
C GLN A 111 -0.19 -2.29 -12.93
N VAL A 112 -1.08 -3.19 -12.51
CA VAL A 112 -0.73 -4.49 -11.91
C VAL A 112 -1.64 -5.57 -12.46
N VAL A 113 -1.19 -6.82 -12.43
CA VAL A 113 -1.91 -7.95 -13.03
C VAL A 113 -2.17 -9.08 -12.01
N GLY A 114 -2.94 -10.06 -12.42
CA GLY A 114 -3.13 -11.30 -11.67
C GLY A 114 -3.85 -11.09 -10.32
N GLU A 115 -3.32 -11.72 -9.28
CA GLU A 115 -3.92 -11.71 -7.95
C GLU A 115 -3.85 -10.34 -7.28
N THR A 116 -2.80 -9.57 -7.52
CA THR A 116 -2.68 -8.20 -7.02
C THR A 116 -3.80 -7.30 -7.54
N ALA A 117 -4.12 -7.39 -8.84
CA ALA A 117 -5.23 -6.62 -9.41
C ALA A 117 -6.59 -7.02 -8.83
N LYS A 118 -6.82 -8.32 -8.55
CA LYS A 118 -8.04 -8.79 -7.91
C LYS A 118 -8.17 -8.28 -6.48
N THR A 119 -7.12 -8.42 -5.68
CA THR A 119 -7.09 -7.94 -4.29
C THR A 119 -7.38 -6.44 -4.20
N LEU A 120 -6.80 -5.65 -5.11
CA LEU A 120 -7.08 -4.21 -5.18
C LEU A 120 -8.53 -3.93 -5.59
N SER A 121 -9.06 -4.63 -6.58
CA SER A 121 -10.44 -4.50 -7.01
C SER A 121 -11.44 -4.80 -5.89
N GLU A 122 -11.18 -5.83 -5.10
CA GLU A 122 -11.98 -6.19 -3.92
C GLU A 122 -11.90 -5.10 -2.85
N ARG A 123 -10.72 -4.55 -2.62
CA ARG A 123 -10.51 -3.48 -1.63
C ARG A 123 -11.21 -2.18 -2.01
N PHE A 124 -11.27 -1.82 -3.28
CA PHE A 124 -12.00 -0.65 -3.75
C PHE A 124 -13.53 -0.81 -3.62
N GLY A 125 -13.99 -2.04 -3.39
CA GLY A 125 -15.39 -2.35 -3.10
C GLY A 125 -16.25 -2.52 -4.33
N LYS A 126 -17.56 -2.57 -4.08
CA LYS A 126 -18.58 -2.83 -5.10
C LYS A 126 -19.62 -1.72 -5.10
N ILE A 127 -20.21 -1.51 -6.27
CA ILE A 127 -21.30 -0.53 -6.47
C ILE A 127 -22.47 -1.21 -7.16
N LEU A 128 -23.68 -0.72 -6.89
CA LEU A 128 -24.89 -1.15 -7.60
C LEU A 128 -24.91 -0.50 -8.98
N GLN A 129 -24.79 -1.30 -10.03
CA GLN A 129 -24.90 -0.84 -11.42
C GLN A 129 -26.24 -1.28 -12.00
N LYS A 130 -26.91 -0.33 -12.67
CA LYS A 130 -28.10 -0.60 -13.46
C LYS A 130 -27.67 -1.09 -14.85
N ARG A 131 -27.99 -2.33 -15.17
CA ARG A 131 -27.78 -2.87 -16.52
C ARG A 131 -29.09 -2.84 -17.28
N GLN A 132 -29.08 -2.24 -18.47
CA GLN A 132 -30.18 -2.32 -19.40
C GLN A 132 -29.88 -3.41 -20.43
N SER A 133 -30.73 -4.39 -20.51
CA SER A 133 -30.69 -5.41 -21.55
C SER A 133 -31.81 -5.12 -22.55
N LEU A 134 -31.44 -4.92 -23.80
CA LEU A 134 -32.37 -4.72 -24.89
C LEU A 134 -32.49 -6.02 -25.70
N THR A 135 -33.65 -6.65 -25.65
CA THR A 135 -33.94 -7.82 -26.49
C THR A 135 -34.76 -7.34 -27.69
N ILE A 136 -34.21 -7.52 -28.89
CA ILE A 136 -34.89 -7.15 -30.14
C ILE A 136 -35.29 -8.45 -30.84
N ASN A 137 -36.58 -8.74 -30.86
CA ASN A 137 -37.17 -9.75 -31.69
C ASN A 137 -37.81 -9.10 -32.93
N ARG A 138 -38.07 -9.91 -33.99
CA ARG A 138 -38.59 -9.38 -35.28
C ARG A 138 -39.84 -8.48 -35.14
N ASN A 139 -40.65 -8.66 -34.09
CA ASN A 139 -41.90 -7.94 -33.89
C ASN A 139 -41.99 -7.19 -32.55
N ASP A 140 -41.02 -7.36 -31.61
CA ASP A 140 -41.08 -6.73 -30.30
C ASP A 140 -39.72 -6.28 -29.79
N LYS A 141 -39.72 -5.11 -29.13
CA LYS A 141 -38.55 -4.61 -28.36
C LYS A 141 -38.92 -4.68 -26.89
N SER A 142 -38.24 -5.51 -26.13
CA SER A 142 -38.36 -5.49 -24.68
C SER A 142 -37.09 -4.98 -24.03
N THR A 143 -37.23 -4.05 -23.09
CA THR A 143 -36.14 -3.51 -22.30
C THR A 143 -36.30 -4.02 -20.87
N SER A 144 -35.34 -4.78 -20.38
CA SER A 144 -35.27 -5.15 -18.98
C SER A 144 -34.17 -4.37 -18.27
N ILE A 145 -34.50 -3.83 -17.10
CA ILE A 145 -33.55 -3.13 -16.24
C ILE A 145 -33.30 -4.04 -15.04
N SER A 146 -32.05 -4.50 -14.92
CA SER A 146 -31.60 -5.25 -13.75
C SER A 146 -30.57 -4.44 -12.97
N THR A 147 -30.61 -4.54 -11.65
CA THR A 147 -29.60 -3.94 -10.78
C THR A 147 -28.68 -5.06 -10.31
N GLN A 148 -27.38 -4.91 -10.58
CA GLN A 148 -26.38 -5.89 -10.19
C GLN A 148 -25.27 -5.22 -9.40
N LEU A 149 -24.70 -5.95 -8.43
CA LEU A 149 -23.55 -5.51 -7.65
C LEU A 149 -22.28 -5.84 -8.42
N ASP A 150 -21.64 -4.81 -8.96
CA ASP A 150 -20.38 -4.95 -9.72
C ASP A 150 -19.21 -4.28 -8.99
N SER A 151 -17.98 -4.71 -9.28
CA SER A 151 -16.77 -4.07 -8.72
C SER A 151 -16.72 -2.60 -9.13
N LEU A 152 -16.43 -1.70 -8.17
CA LEU A 152 -16.26 -0.27 -8.43
C LEU A 152 -15.17 -0.04 -9.47
N ILE A 153 -14.01 -0.70 -9.30
CA ILE A 153 -12.92 -0.73 -10.27
C ILE A 153 -12.61 -2.20 -10.56
N PRO A 154 -13.02 -2.74 -11.72
CA PRO A 154 -12.73 -4.12 -12.07
C PRO A 154 -11.22 -4.38 -12.22
N ALA A 155 -10.77 -5.59 -11.85
CA ALA A 155 -9.38 -6.01 -11.99
C ALA A 155 -8.84 -5.85 -13.43
N SER A 156 -9.70 -6.06 -14.44
CA SER A 156 -9.35 -5.83 -15.85
C SER A 156 -8.99 -4.38 -16.14
N LYS A 157 -9.66 -3.41 -15.51
CA LYS A 157 -9.30 -1.98 -15.65
C LYS A 157 -7.95 -1.67 -15.02
N ILE A 158 -7.66 -2.24 -13.85
CA ILE A 158 -6.36 -2.06 -13.18
C ILE A 158 -5.23 -2.65 -14.04
N SER A 159 -5.46 -3.83 -14.63
CA SER A 159 -4.48 -4.53 -15.47
C SER A 159 -4.22 -3.85 -16.82
N THR A 160 -5.08 -2.94 -17.25
CA THR A 160 -4.95 -2.22 -18.53
C THR A 160 -4.60 -0.74 -18.37
N LEU A 161 -4.23 -0.30 -17.16
CA LEU A 161 -3.73 1.05 -16.95
C LEU A 161 -2.48 1.30 -17.80
N THR A 162 -2.38 2.48 -18.36
CA THR A 162 -1.21 2.92 -19.11
C THR A 162 -0.26 3.73 -18.24
N GLN A 163 0.95 3.95 -18.73
CA GLN A 163 1.98 4.71 -18.03
C GLN A 163 1.45 6.07 -17.57
N GLY A 164 1.71 6.42 -16.31
CA GLY A 164 1.26 7.67 -15.69
C GLY A 164 -0.19 7.64 -15.18
N MET A 165 -0.94 6.57 -15.40
CA MET A 165 -2.28 6.40 -14.83
C MET A 165 -2.24 5.61 -13.54
N PHE A 166 -3.04 6.05 -12.56
CA PHE A 166 -3.17 5.43 -11.25
C PHE A 166 -4.65 5.26 -10.88
N VAL A 167 -4.91 4.24 -10.10
CA VAL A 167 -6.15 4.08 -9.33
C VAL A 167 -5.82 4.07 -7.85
N GLY A 168 -6.71 4.54 -7.02
CA GLY A 168 -6.44 4.56 -5.59
C GLY A 168 -7.66 4.82 -4.75
N SER A 169 -7.48 4.63 -3.45
CA SER A 169 -8.44 4.97 -2.41
C SER A 169 -7.72 5.77 -1.34
N VAL A 170 -8.31 6.88 -0.97
CA VAL A 170 -7.87 7.73 0.14
C VAL A 170 -8.87 7.53 1.26
N SER A 171 -8.40 7.24 2.47
CA SER A 171 -9.29 7.18 3.61
C SER A 171 -9.67 8.60 3.99
N ASP A 172 -10.95 8.92 3.86
CA ASP A 172 -11.48 10.17 4.34
C ASP A 172 -11.50 10.16 5.88
N ASN A 173 -10.67 10.98 6.48
CA ASN A 173 -10.85 11.38 7.86
C ASN A 173 -11.68 12.66 7.83
N PHE A 174 -12.98 12.51 7.95
CA PHE A 174 -13.81 13.60 8.39
C PHE A 174 -13.64 13.72 9.91
N ASP A 175 -12.73 14.56 10.34
CA ASP A 175 -12.67 15.08 11.72
C ASP A 175 -13.44 16.39 11.78
#